data_bfac7fd539c977d41b5b072ba66f65ad
#
_entry.id   bfac7fd539c977d41b5b072ba66f65ad
#
_cell.length_a   1.000
_cell.length_b   1.000
_cell.length_c   1.000
_cell.angle_alpha   90.00
_cell.angle_beta   90.00
_cell.angle_gamma   90.00
#
_symmetry.space_group_name_H-M   'P 1'
#
loop_
_entity.id
_entity.type
_entity.pdbx_description
1 polymer ?
#
loop_
_entity_poly.entity_id
_entity_poly.type
_entity_poly.pdbx_seq_one_letter_code
_entity_poly.pdbx_strand_id
1 'polypeptide(L)'
;LTRWKKTEELTFRDVMGETIMGNEPGDILVRYGQGITPDQRETLCYRGVEWVCVQGIDPNQMNTHKPMVSPIQLDEFLKEVNDLYDQIMEEGRVDCETAEQLGKEIAKEVIDNFSEIIIPSLTQLKEMDQYTFTHQINVSIIATSISMRLFPNDKDRIRDIALAGLLHDAGKTMVPQEILMNTEQLTEREFSIVKQHPILGCSILEESGIHRKEILDPILYHHERWNGKGYNTGRSGKEIPLVSRIISISDVYDALTSDRPYKCAWPPSEATQYIVRESSHMFDPELVNLFLRIFGLHSPGSKVLLSS
;
A
#
# COMPACT_ATOMS: atom_id res chain seq x y z
N LEU A 1 6.06 25.48 -11.87
CA LEU A 1 5.14 26.38 -12.55
C LEU A 1 3.73 26.13 -12.01
N THR A 2 3.03 27.21 -11.66
CA THR A 2 1.62 27.15 -11.26
C THR A 2 0.75 27.65 -12.40
N ARG A 3 -0.49 27.16 -12.51
CA ARG A 3 -1.49 27.64 -13.45
C ARG A 3 -2.84 27.81 -12.76
N TRP A 4 -3.66 28.70 -13.28
CA TRP A 4 -5.03 28.86 -12.81
C TRP A 4 -5.95 27.88 -13.55
N LYS A 5 -6.86 27.25 -12.83
CA LYS A 5 -7.86 26.31 -13.33
C LYS A 5 -9.21 26.60 -12.69
N LYS A 6 -10.29 26.45 -13.46
CA LYS A 6 -11.63 26.56 -12.88
C LYS A 6 -11.87 25.45 -11.88
N THR A 7 -12.53 25.78 -10.78
CA THR A 7 -12.82 24.82 -9.70
C THR A 7 -13.64 23.63 -10.20
N GLU A 8 -14.60 23.87 -11.09
CA GLU A 8 -15.43 22.83 -11.71
C GLU A 8 -14.64 21.86 -12.63
N GLU A 9 -13.48 22.28 -13.12
CA GLU A 9 -12.59 21.49 -13.99
C GLU A 9 -11.51 20.75 -13.21
N LEU A 10 -11.48 20.91 -11.88
CA LEU A 10 -10.51 20.21 -11.04
C LEU A 10 -10.72 18.71 -11.06
N THR A 11 -9.65 18.00 -11.14
CA THR A 11 -9.58 16.55 -11.06
C THR A 11 -8.69 16.15 -9.87
N PHE A 12 -8.79 14.92 -9.42
CA PHE A 12 -7.89 14.36 -8.40
C PHE A 12 -6.40 14.41 -8.78
N ARG A 13 -6.08 14.69 -10.07
CA ARG A 13 -4.70 14.89 -10.56
C ARG A 13 -4.17 16.30 -10.31
N ASP A 14 -5.03 17.23 -9.94
CA ASP A 14 -4.62 18.59 -9.70
C ASP A 14 -4.10 18.73 -8.27
N VAL A 15 -2.89 19.25 -8.15
CA VAL A 15 -2.26 19.55 -6.87
C VAL A 15 -2.34 21.05 -6.63
N MET A 16 -2.79 21.45 -5.47
CA MET A 16 -3.00 22.86 -5.16
C MET A 16 -1.69 23.65 -5.14
N GLY A 17 -1.65 24.73 -5.87
CA GLY A 17 -0.53 25.67 -5.92
C GLY A 17 -0.60 26.77 -4.86
N GLU A 18 -1.66 26.79 -4.05
CA GLU A 18 -1.86 27.71 -2.94
C GLU A 18 -2.76 27.09 -1.87
N THR A 19 -2.71 27.64 -0.65
CA THR A 19 -3.64 27.25 0.42
C THR A 19 -4.91 28.09 0.27
N ILE A 20 -6.08 27.45 0.20
CA ILE A 20 -7.36 28.13 0.13
C ILE A 20 -7.96 28.16 1.53
N MET A 21 -8.22 29.37 2.00
CA MET A 21 -8.80 29.63 3.31
C MET A 21 -10.32 29.76 3.19
N GLY A 22 -11.04 29.30 4.20
CA GLY A 22 -12.44 29.56 4.37
C GLY A 22 -12.71 30.94 5.01
N ASN A 23 -13.94 31.19 5.39
CA ASN A 23 -14.38 32.50 5.89
C ASN A 23 -14.04 32.77 7.35
N GLU A 24 -13.65 31.75 8.13
CA GLU A 24 -13.26 31.89 9.54
C GLU A 24 -11.75 31.82 9.72
N PRO A 25 -11.19 32.53 10.73
CA PRO A 25 -9.77 32.44 11.03
C PRO A 25 -9.35 31.00 11.34
N GLY A 26 -8.43 30.46 10.52
CA GLY A 26 -7.95 29.09 10.67
C GLY A 26 -8.75 28.02 9.91
N ASP A 27 -9.88 28.40 9.27
CA ASP A 27 -10.63 27.51 8.37
C ASP A 27 -9.85 27.30 7.06
N ILE A 28 -9.19 26.16 6.93
CA ILE A 28 -8.43 25.79 5.73
C ILE A 28 -9.27 24.80 4.92
N LEU A 29 -9.69 25.22 3.73
CA LEU A 29 -10.47 24.37 2.82
C LEU A 29 -9.57 23.38 2.08
N VAL A 30 -8.44 23.84 1.56
CA VAL A 30 -7.44 22.99 0.91
C VAL A 30 -6.04 23.57 1.14
N ARG A 31 -5.04 22.73 1.36
CA ARG A 31 -3.65 23.15 1.59
C ARG A 31 -2.82 23.18 0.31
N TYR A 32 -1.83 24.06 0.29
CA TYR A 32 -0.78 24.02 -0.74
C TYR A 32 -0.14 22.61 -0.81
N GLY A 33 0.07 22.11 -2.02
CA GLY A 33 0.67 20.81 -2.25
C GLY A 33 -0.26 19.62 -2.03
N GLN A 34 -1.50 19.85 -1.65
CA GLN A 34 -2.51 18.82 -1.45
C GLN A 34 -3.23 18.52 -2.78
N GLY A 35 -3.44 17.23 -3.08
CA GLY A 35 -4.39 16.81 -4.12
C GLY A 35 -5.80 17.17 -3.71
N ILE A 36 -6.71 17.39 -4.68
CA ILE A 36 -8.08 17.75 -4.41
C ILE A 36 -8.98 16.51 -4.41
N THR A 37 -9.80 16.37 -3.36
CA THR A 37 -10.83 15.33 -3.31
C THR A 37 -12.12 15.82 -3.97
N PRO A 38 -13.02 14.90 -4.41
CA PRO A 38 -14.35 15.27 -4.91
C PRO A 38 -15.13 16.17 -3.95
N ASP A 39 -15.13 15.86 -2.65
CA ASP A 39 -15.82 16.62 -1.62
C ASP A 39 -15.24 18.03 -1.44
N GLN A 40 -13.90 18.13 -1.49
CA GLN A 40 -13.23 19.44 -1.44
C GLN A 40 -13.54 20.28 -2.67
N ARG A 41 -13.58 19.68 -3.87
CA ARG A 41 -14.00 20.37 -5.08
C ARG A 41 -15.42 20.88 -4.95
N GLU A 42 -16.36 20.04 -4.48
CA GLU A 42 -17.76 20.40 -4.27
C GLU A 42 -17.87 21.52 -3.23
N THR A 43 -17.12 21.43 -2.14
CA THR A 43 -17.04 22.48 -1.10
C THR A 43 -16.55 23.80 -1.69
N LEU A 44 -15.50 23.78 -2.51
CA LEU A 44 -14.99 24.99 -3.17
C LEU A 44 -16.03 25.59 -4.11
N CYS A 45 -16.69 24.77 -4.93
CA CYS A 45 -17.78 25.22 -5.81
C CYS A 45 -18.93 25.83 -4.99
N TYR A 46 -19.36 25.16 -3.91
CA TYR A 46 -20.43 25.66 -3.03
C TYR A 46 -20.06 26.98 -2.35
N ARG A 47 -18.79 27.17 -2.01
CA ARG A 47 -18.25 28.41 -1.43
C ARG A 47 -18.00 29.52 -2.47
N GLY A 48 -18.31 29.28 -3.75
CA GLY A 48 -18.17 30.27 -4.83
C GLY A 48 -16.73 30.54 -5.26
N VAL A 49 -15.81 29.62 -4.98
CA VAL A 49 -14.41 29.72 -5.48
C VAL A 49 -14.41 29.32 -6.95
N GLU A 50 -14.37 30.30 -7.85
CA GLU A 50 -14.42 30.05 -9.30
C GLU A 50 -13.10 29.54 -9.87
N TRP A 51 -11.98 30.02 -9.34
CA TRP A 51 -10.64 29.72 -9.86
C TRP A 51 -9.69 29.36 -8.72
N VAL A 52 -8.86 28.39 -8.97
CA VAL A 52 -7.82 27.93 -8.04
C VAL A 52 -6.48 27.86 -8.73
N CYS A 53 -5.43 28.16 -7.99
CA CYS A 53 -4.07 27.98 -8.44
C CYS A 53 -3.69 26.51 -8.26
N VAL A 54 -3.37 25.80 -9.34
CA VAL A 54 -2.86 24.43 -9.30
C VAL A 54 -1.39 24.41 -9.71
N GLN A 55 -0.65 23.46 -9.17
CA GLN A 55 0.73 23.22 -9.61
C GLN A 55 0.67 22.73 -11.07
N GLY A 56 1.24 23.50 -11.97
CA GLY A 56 1.44 23.08 -13.35
C GLY A 56 2.50 21.98 -13.34
N ILE A 57 2.11 20.77 -13.64
CA ILE A 57 3.07 19.72 -13.99
C ILE A 57 3.63 20.16 -15.36
N ASP A 58 4.92 20.49 -15.41
CA ASP A 58 5.62 20.63 -16.69
C ASP A 58 5.57 19.25 -17.37
N PRO A 59 4.94 19.12 -18.55
CA PRO A 59 4.92 17.83 -19.26
C PRO A 59 6.33 17.29 -19.54
N ASN A 60 7.35 18.17 -19.58
CA ASN A 60 8.76 17.80 -19.72
C ASN A 60 9.44 17.47 -18.36
N GLN A 61 8.76 17.73 -17.24
CA GLN A 61 9.14 17.31 -15.89
C GLN A 61 8.20 16.21 -15.32
N MET A 62 7.27 15.72 -16.10
CA MET A 62 6.72 14.39 -15.87
C MET A 62 7.91 13.45 -15.87
N ASN A 63 8.26 13.02 -14.65
CA ASN A 63 9.39 12.16 -14.38
C ASN A 63 9.50 11.11 -15.48
N THR A 64 10.63 11.11 -16.19
CA THR A 64 11.04 10.07 -17.12
C THR A 64 11.30 8.75 -16.40
N HIS A 65 10.87 8.62 -15.15
CA HIS A 65 10.99 7.39 -14.37
C HIS A 65 9.95 6.41 -14.86
N LYS A 66 10.44 5.38 -15.50
CA LYS A 66 9.67 4.22 -15.89
C LYS A 66 8.98 3.65 -14.63
N PRO A 67 7.66 3.42 -14.65
CA PRO A 67 6.99 2.77 -13.53
C PRO A 67 7.61 1.39 -13.29
N MET A 68 7.63 0.94 -12.02
CA MET A 68 8.18 -0.35 -11.63
C MET A 68 7.49 -1.51 -12.35
N VAL A 69 6.20 -1.36 -12.58
CA VAL A 69 5.35 -2.27 -13.36
C VAL A 69 4.65 -1.43 -14.41
N SER A 70 4.67 -1.88 -15.66
CA SER A 70 3.97 -1.15 -16.72
C SER A 70 2.45 -1.16 -16.48
N PRO A 71 1.70 -0.12 -16.90
CA PRO A 71 0.25 -0.11 -16.74
C PRO A 71 -0.45 -1.33 -17.35
N ILE A 72 0.06 -1.84 -18.48
CA ILE A 72 -0.50 -3.03 -19.15
C ILE A 72 -0.29 -4.29 -18.28
N GLN A 73 0.92 -4.50 -17.78
CA GLN A 73 1.21 -5.63 -16.90
C GLN A 73 0.46 -5.55 -15.57
N LEU A 74 0.22 -4.33 -15.08
CA LEU A 74 -0.57 -4.15 -13.89
C LEU A 74 -2.02 -4.56 -14.10
N ASP A 75 -2.63 -4.19 -15.22
CA ASP A 75 -3.99 -4.63 -15.56
C ASP A 75 -4.08 -6.17 -15.69
N GLU A 76 -3.04 -6.80 -16.24
CA GLU A 76 -2.93 -8.26 -16.30
C GLU A 76 -2.83 -8.86 -14.89
N PHE A 77 -1.94 -8.35 -14.03
CA PHE A 77 -1.81 -8.81 -12.64
C PHE A 77 -3.11 -8.60 -11.84
N LEU A 78 -3.79 -7.47 -12.02
CA LEU A 78 -5.06 -7.21 -11.34
C LEU A 78 -6.12 -8.24 -11.73
N LYS A 79 -6.21 -8.57 -13.01
CA LYS A 79 -7.15 -9.60 -13.47
C LYS A 79 -6.81 -10.96 -12.88
N GLU A 80 -5.55 -11.38 -12.93
CA GLU A 80 -5.12 -12.69 -12.40
C GLU A 80 -5.28 -12.78 -10.88
N VAL A 81 -5.04 -11.69 -10.14
CA VAL A 81 -5.27 -11.64 -8.70
C VAL A 81 -6.76 -11.70 -8.38
N ASN A 82 -7.60 -11.00 -9.15
CA ASN A 82 -9.05 -11.09 -9.03
C ASN A 82 -9.52 -12.53 -9.21
N ASP A 83 -9.14 -13.15 -10.32
CA ASP A 83 -9.53 -14.53 -10.64
C ASP A 83 -9.06 -15.51 -9.54
N LEU A 84 -7.85 -15.30 -8.99
CA LEU A 84 -7.31 -16.10 -7.90
C LEU A 84 -8.12 -15.95 -6.59
N TYR A 85 -8.47 -14.73 -6.22
CA TYR A 85 -9.24 -14.47 -4.99
C TYR A 85 -10.71 -14.86 -5.12
N ASP A 86 -11.32 -14.72 -6.31
CA ASP A 86 -12.66 -15.21 -6.61
C ASP A 86 -12.69 -16.73 -6.46
N GLN A 87 -11.69 -17.45 -6.97
CA GLN A 87 -11.55 -18.88 -6.78
C GLN A 87 -11.42 -19.27 -5.30
N ILE A 88 -10.63 -18.54 -4.51
CA ILE A 88 -10.54 -18.78 -3.06
C ILE A 88 -11.91 -18.62 -2.40
N MET A 89 -12.68 -17.59 -2.78
CA MET A 89 -14.02 -17.37 -2.22
C MET A 89 -15.01 -18.48 -2.61
N GLU A 90 -14.94 -18.99 -3.83
CA GLU A 90 -15.86 -20.01 -4.33
C GLU A 90 -15.51 -21.42 -3.87
N GLU A 91 -14.22 -21.78 -3.91
CA GLU A 91 -13.73 -23.14 -3.69
C GLU A 91 -13.06 -23.34 -2.32
N GLY A 92 -12.72 -22.27 -1.60
CA GLY A 92 -11.94 -22.32 -0.36
C GLY A 92 -10.49 -22.78 -0.57
N ARG A 93 -9.98 -22.70 -1.80
CA ARG A 93 -8.65 -23.18 -2.20
C ARG A 93 -7.96 -22.20 -3.12
N VAL A 94 -6.61 -22.25 -3.10
CA VAL A 94 -5.73 -21.49 -3.99
C VAL A 94 -5.27 -22.41 -5.12
N ASP A 95 -5.35 -21.96 -6.36
CA ASP A 95 -4.57 -22.59 -7.43
C ASP A 95 -3.10 -22.25 -7.23
N CYS A 96 -2.37 -23.22 -6.69
CA CYS A 96 -0.96 -23.03 -6.33
C CYS A 96 -0.08 -22.73 -7.55
N GLU A 97 -0.38 -23.32 -8.72
CA GLU A 97 0.42 -23.10 -9.93
C GLU A 97 0.26 -21.66 -10.42
N THR A 98 -0.98 -21.17 -10.51
CA THR A 98 -1.29 -19.79 -10.88
C THR A 98 -0.71 -18.79 -9.86
N ALA A 99 -0.90 -19.03 -8.55
CA ALA A 99 -0.37 -18.17 -7.52
C ALA A 99 1.17 -18.08 -7.54
N GLU A 100 1.86 -19.22 -7.70
CA GLU A 100 3.32 -19.25 -7.81
C GLU A 100 3.83 -18.57 -9.08
N GLN A 101 3.13 -18.74 -10.20
CA GLN A 101 3.50 -18.08 -11.45
C GLN A 101 3.35 -16.56 -11.30
N LEU A 102 2.25 -16.09 -10.76
CA LEU A 102 2.01 -14.65 -10.53
C LEU A 102 3.05 -14.04 -9.58
N GLY A 103 3.36 -14.71 -8.48
CA GLY A 103 4.44 -14.28 -7.57
C GLY A 103 5.81 -14.19 -8.26
N LYS A 104 6.12 -15.14 -9.17
CA LYS A 104 7.36 -15.12 -9.97
C LYS A 104 7.40 -13.95 -10.96
N GLU A 105 6.28 -13.64 -11.59
CA GLU A 105 6.17 -12.56 -12.57
C GLU A 105 6.29 -11.19 -11.90
N ILE A 106 5.60 -10.97 -10.77
CA ILE A 106 5.76 -9.75 -9.96
C ILE A 106 7.20 -9.60 -9.50
N ALA A 107 7.80 -10.67 -8.95
CA ALA A 107 9.20 -10.62 -8.51
C ALA A 107 10.15 -10.29 -9.66
N LYS A 108 9.95 -10.89 -10.83
CA LYS A 108 10.78 -10.64 -12.02
C LYS A 108 10.66 -9.17 -12.45
N GLU A 109 9.44 -8.63 -12.53
CA GLU A 109 9.23 -7.25 -12.95
C GLU A 109 9.91 -6.26 -11.99
N VAL A 110 9.80 -6.51 -10.68
CA VAL A 110 10.48 -5.72 -9.66
C VAL A 110 12.01 -5.84 -9.80
N ILE A 111 12.55 -7.06 -9.99
CA ILE A 111 13.99 -7.30 -10.15
C ILE A 111 14.53 -6.55 -11.39
N ASP A 112 13.85 -6.68 -12.51
CA ASP A 112 14.30 -6.12 -13.80
C ASP A 112 14.28 -4.58 -13.80
N ASN A 113 13.37 -3.97 -13.02
CA ASN A 113 13.23 -2.51 -12.96
C ASN A 113 13.79 -1.88 -11.67
N PHE A 114 14.41 -2.66 -10.77
CA PHE A 114 14.82 -2.18 -9.44
C PHE A 114 15.80 -1.00 -9.44
N SER A 115 16.67 -0.88 -10.43
CA SER A 115 17.62 0.22 -10.53
C SER A 115 16.98 1.57 -10.90
N GLU A 116 15.76 1.55 -11.41
CA GLU A 116 14.99 2.72 -11.86
C GLU A 116 13.96 3.17 -10.83
N ILE A 117 13.89 2.47 -9.68
CA ILE A 117 12.85 2.67 -8.68
C ILE A 117 13.03 3.97 -7.92
N ILE A 118 12.20 4.91 -8.28
CA ILE A 118 11.77 6.01 -7.43
C ILE A 118 10.25 5.82 -7.29
N ILE A 119 9.79 5.57 -6.08
CA ILE A 119 8.42 5.15 -5.74
C ILE A 119 7.34 6.28 -5.71
N PRO A 120 7.31 7.25 -6.58
CA PRO A 120 6.07 7.99 -6.86
C PRO A 120 5.07 7.15 -7.67
N SER A 121 5.51 6.03 -8.26
CA SER A 121 4.67 5.29 -9.22
C SER A 121 3.65 4.33 -8.62
N LEU A 122 3.73 4.02 -7.33
CA LEU A 122 2.63 3.32 -6.64
C LEU A 122 1.34 4.18 -6.58
N THR A 123 1.47 5.51 -6.73
CA THR A 123 0.30 6.39 -6.82
C THR A 123 -0.46 6.29 -8.14
N GLN A 124 0.15 5.76 -9.20
CA GLN A 124 -0.54 5.55 -10.48
C GLN A 124 -1.47 4.33 -10.47
N LEU A 125 -1.26 3.39 -9.55
CA LEU A 125 -2.11 2.22 -9.33
C LEU A 125 -3.49 2.59 -8.74
N LYS A 126 -3.65 3.80 -8.24
CA LYS A 126 -4.82 4.28 -7.49
C LYS A 126 -6.01 4.71 -8.37
N GLU A 127 -5.87 4.68 -9.68
CA GLU A 127 -6.91 5.17 -10.60
C GLU A 127 -7.97 4.11 -10.96
N MET A 128 -7.87 2.89 -10.43
CA MET A 128 -8.79 1.81 -10.73
C MET A 128 -9.74 1.55 -9.56
N ASP A 129 -11.03 1.44 -9.84
CA ASP A 129 -12.13 1.22 -8.88
C ASP A 129 -12.08 -0.13 -8.13
N GLN A 130 -11.01 -0.94 -8.31
CA GLN A 130 -10.85 -2.26 -7.71
C GLN A 130 -9.85 -2.24 -6.55
N TYR A 131 -10.22 -1.56 -5.48
CA TYR A 131 -9.39 -1.33 -4.29
C TYR A 131 -8.81 -2.62 -3.65
N THR A 132 -9.59 -3.70 -3.59
CA THR A 132 -9.24 -4.87 -2.78
C THR A 132 -8.01 -5.60 -3.28
N PHE A 133 -7.82 -5.73 -4.57
CA PHE A 133 -6.77 -6.54 -5.17
C PHE A 133 -5.50 -5.74 -5.51
N THR A 134 -5.64 -4.43 -5.71
CA THR A 134 -4.50 -3.52 -5.87
C THR A 134 -3.59 -3.54 -4.63
N HIS A 135 -4.18 -3.67 -3.44
CA HIS A 135 -3.46 -3.77 -2.18
C HIS A 135 -2.51 -4.98 -2.14
N GLN A 136 -2.96 -6.18 -2.53
CA GLN A 136 -2.13 -7.38 -2.54
C GLN A 136 -0.92 -7.23 -3.46
N ILE A 137 -1.14 -6.67 -4.65
CA ILE A 137 -0.07 -6.40 -5.62
C ILE A 137 0.93 -5.39 -5.04
N ASN A 138 0.45 -4.29 -4.46
CA ASN A 138 1.30 -3.27 -3.87
C ASN A 138 2.14 -3.83 -2.72
N VAL A 139 1.54 -4.58 -1.79
CA VAL A 139 2.25 -5.23 -0.70
C VAL A 139 3.32 -6.18 -1.22
N SER A 140 2.99 -6.97 -2.25
CA SER A 140 3.94 -7.86 -2.93
C SER A 140 5.12 -7.09 -3.53
N ILE A 141 4.86 -5.99 -4.24
CA ILE A 141 5.91 -5.14 -4.86
C ILE A 141 6.79 -4.48 -3.79
N ILE A 142 6.21 -3.91 -2.75
CA ILE A 142 6.94 -3.24 -1.66
C ILE A 142 7.84 -4.26 -0.93
N ALA A 143 7.26 -5.40 -0.55
CA ALA A 143 7.98 -6.46 0.15
C ALA A 143 9.13 -7.03 -0.71
N THR A 144 8.88 -7.24 -2.00
CA THR A 144 9.90 -7.66 -2.97
C THR A 144 11.04 -6.65 -3.05
N SER A 145 10.73 -5.36 -3.11
CA SER A 145 11.72 -4.28 -3.17
C SER A 145 12.63 -4.24 -1.93
N ILE A 146 12.05 -4.47 -0.73
CA ILE A 146 12.82 -4.59 0.51
C ILE A 146 13.69 -5.83 0.47
N SER A 147 13.13 -6.96 0.02
CA SER A 147 13.83 -8.26 -0.01
C SER A 147 15.04 -8.28 -0.93
N MET A 148 15.00 -7.54 -2.04
CA MET A 148 16.12 -7.42 -2.96
C MET A 148 17.38 -6.80 -2.32
N ARG A 149 17.20 -5.93 -1.33
CA ARG A 149 18.33 -5.37 -0.57
C ARG A 149 18.87 -6.34 0.49
N LEU A 150 17.99 -7.20 1.02
CA LEU A 150 18.36 -8.19 2.03
C LEU A 150 18.94 -9.48 1.43
N PHE A 151 18.43 -9.88 0.28
CA PHE A 151 18.72 -11.18 -0.35
C PHE A 151 19.10 -11.02 -1.84
N PRO A 152 20.10 -10.19 -2.20
CA PRO A 152 20.36 -9.80 -3.60
C PRO A 152 20.70 -10.99 -4.52
N ASN A 153 21.16 -12.13 -3.96
CA ASN A 153 21.54 -13.30 -4.70
C ASN A 153 20.60 -14.50 -4.53
N ASP A 154 19.49 -14.33 -3.80
CA ASP A 154 18.53 -15.40 -3.48
C ASP A 154 17.19 -15.10 -4.15
N LYS A 155 17.15 -15.38 -5.46
CA LYS A 155 15.95 -15.11 -6.28
C LYS A 155 14.75 -15.95 -5.86
N ASP A 156 14.96 -17.15 -5.37
CA ASP A 156 13.87 -18.03 -4.96
C ASP A 156 13.21 -17.50 -3.70
N ARG A 157 13.99 -17.04 -2.75
CA ARG A 157 13.47 -16.36 -1.56
C ARG A 157 12.76 -15.06 -1.87
N ILE A 158 13.25 -14.28 -2.83
CA ILE A 158 12.56 -13.06 -3.29
C ILE A 158 11.19 -13.40 -3.89
N ARG A 159 11.08 -14.47 -4.67
CA ARG A 159 9.82 -14.96 -5.23
C ARG A 159 8.84 -15.43 -4.15
N ASP A 160 9.33 -16.16 -3.15
CA ASP A 160 8.50 -16.59 -2.01
C ASP A 160 7.97 -15.37 -1.23
N ILE A 161 8.76 -14.32 -1.08
CA ILE A 161 8.32 -13.07 -0.44
C ILE A 161 7.27 -12.35 -1.29
N ALA A 162 7.44 -12.31 -2.62
CA ALA A 162 6.43 -11.76 -3.51
C ALA A 162 5.10 -12.50 -3.38
N LEU A 163 5.14 -13.83 -3.40
CA LEU A 163 3.96 -14.68 -3.23
C LEU A 163 3.32 -14.50 -1.84
N ALA A 164 4.13 -14.43 -0.78
CA ALA A 164 3.62 -14.18 0.56
C ALA A 164 2.92 -12.81 0.68
N GLY A 165 3.47 -11.77 0.04
CA GLY A 165 2.83 -10.45 -0.04
C GLY A 165 1.50 -10.49 -0.79
N LEU A 166 1.43 -11.27 -1.86
CA LEU A 166 0.21 -11.45 -2.65
C LEU A 166 -0.89 -12.14 -1.85
N LEU A 167 -0.55 -13.13 -1.03
CA LEU A 167 -1.49 -14.01 -0.33
C LEU A 167 -1.66 -13.69 1.16
N HIS A 168 -1.01 -12.64 1.69
CA HIS A 168 -1.02 -12.37 3.13
C HIS A 168 -2.42 -12.24 3.73
N ASP A 169 -3.35 -11.73 2.96
CA ASP A 169 -4.74 -11.47 3.31
C ASP A 169 -5.73 -12.53 2.75
N ALA A 170 -5.27 -13.63 2.19
CA ALA A 170 -6.15 -14.66 1.60
C ALA A 170 -7.25 -15.13 2.55
N GLY A 171 -6.99 -15.20 3.84
CA GLY A 171 -7.98 -15.59 4.83
C GLY A 171 -9.12 -14.59 5.06
N LYS A 172 -9.02 -13.36 4.54
CA LYS A 172 -10.13 -12.40 4.57
C LYS A 172 -11.32 -12.87 3.73
N THR A 173 -11.11 -13.72 2.74
CA THR A 173 -12.20 -14.34 1.95
C THR A 173 -13.16 -15.15 2.82
N MET A 174 -12.70 -15.64 3.97
CA MET A 174 -13.53 -16.42 4.93
C MET A 174 -14.20 -15.54 6.00
N VAL A 175 -13.91 -14.24 6.02
CA VAL A 175 -14.55 -13.29 6.95
C VAL A 175 -15.86 -12.82 6.32
N PRO A 176 -16.99 -12.77 7.10
CA PRO A 176 -18.25 -12.28 6.57
C PRO A 176 -18.13 -10.90 5.91
N GLN A 177 -18.65 -10.78 4.71
CA GLN A 177 -18.52 -9.58 3.89
C GLN A 177 -19.15 -8.36 4.57
N GLU A 178 -20.23 -8.54 5.33
CA GLU A 178 -20.89 -7.47 6.09
C GLU A 178 -19.92 -6.82 7.13
N ILE A 179 -18.99 -7.61 7.68
CA ILE A 179 -17.98 -7.11 8.62
C ILE A 179 -16.86 -6.37 7.87
N LEU A 180 -16.39 -6.93 6.73
CA LEU A 180 -15.31 -6.33 5.95
C LEU A 180 -15.73 -5.01 5.27
N MET A 181 -17.00 -4.93 4.86
CA MET A 181 -17.58 -3.77 4.18
C MET A 181 -18.18 -2.75 5.16
N ASN A 182 -18.11 -3.02 6.48
CA ASN A 182 -18.63 -2.09 7.47
C ASN A 182 -17.80 -0.79 7.47
N THR A 183 -18.51 0.33 7.33
CA THR A 183 -17.93 1.68 7.29
C THR A 183 -17.76 2.30 8.67
N GLU A 184 -18.43 1.72 9.66
CA GLU A 184 -18.39 2.17 11.05
C GLU A 184 -17.27 1.46 11.81
N GLN A 185 -17.01 1.92 13.03
CA GLN A 185 -16.05 1.26 13.90
C GLN A 185 -16.54 -0.14 14.26
N LEU A 186 -15.73 -1.15 13.93
CA LEU A 186 -16.03 -2.54 14.28
C LEU A 186 -16.18 -2.72 15.80
N THR A 187 -17.17 -3.48 16.20
CA THR A 187 -17.29 -3.94 17.58
C THR A 187 -16.11 -4.87 17.95
N GLU A 188 -15.85 -5.05 19.25
CA GLU A 188 -14.82 -5.98 19.71
C GLU A 188 -15.02 -7.42 19.18
N ARG A 189 -16.29 -7.83 19.04
CA ARG A 189 -16.64 -9.15 18.49
C ARG A 189 -16.31 -9.24 17.01
N GLU A 190 -16.71 -8.26 16.20
CA GLU A 190 -16.40 -8.23 14.78
C GLU A 190 -14.90 -8.14 14.55
N PHE A 191 -14.20 -7.29 15.29
CA PHE A 191 -12.75 -7.21 15.22
C PHE A 191 -12.07 -8.53 15.60
N SER A 192 -12.63 -9.30 16.57
CA SER A 192 -12.11 -10.62 16.90
C SER A 192 -12.26 -11.63 15.76
N ILE A 193 -13.31 -11.51 14.94
CA ILE A 193 -13.51 -12.32 13.74
C ILE A 193 -12.48 -11.94 12.68
N VAL A 194 -12.32 -10.65 12.40
CA VAL A 194 -11.32 -10.18 11.43
C VAL A 194 -9.92 -10.66 11.82
N LYS A 195 -9.55 -10.64 13.10
CA LYS A 195 -8.24 -11.11 13.57
C LYS A 195 -7.95 -12.58 13.30
N GLN A 196 -8.91 -13.36 12.87
CA GLN A 196 -8.70 -14.78 12.53
C GLN A 196 -8.16 -14.96 11.10
N HIS A 197 -8.22 -13.95 10.23
CA HIS A 197 -7.83 -14.12 8.84
C HIS A 197 -6.40 -14.65 8.63
N PRO A 198 -5.38 -14.35 9.46
CA PRO A 198 -4.06 -14.93 9.26
C PRO A 198 -4.06 -16.46 9.47
N ILE A 199 -4.82 -16.95 10.44
CA ILE A 199 -4.97 -18.39 10.71
C ILE A 199 -5.76 -19.05 9.58
N LEU A 200 -6.86 -18.43 9.17
CA LEU A 200 -7.70 -18.91 8.07
C LEU A 200 -6.91 -18.94 6.76
N GLY A 201 -6.10 -17.91 6.49
CA GLY A 201 -5.22 -17.84 5.32
C GLY A 201 -4.23 -19.01 5.30
N CYS A 202 -3.57 -19.32 6.43
CA CYS A 202 -2.70 -20.48 6.52
C CYS A 202 -3.44 -21.79 6.23
N SER A 203 -4.65 -21.98 6.81
CA SER A 203 -5.46 -23.19 6.55
C SER A 203 -5.78 -23.33 5.05
N ILE A 204 -6.22 -22.26 4.40
CA ILE A 204 -6.52 -22.27 2.95
C ILE A 204 -5.29 -22.70 2.15
N LEU A 205 -4.12 -22.15 2.46
CA LEU A 205 -2.89 -22.46 1.73
C LEU A 205 -2.41 -23.88 1.98
N GLU A 206 -2.44 -24.34 3.24
CA GLU A 206 -2.07 -25.72 3.59
C GLU A 206 -3.00 -26.76 2.92
N GLU A 207 -4.29 -26.51 2.91
CA GLU A 207 -5.29 -27.35 2.21
C GLU A 207 -5.11 -27.34 0.69
N SER A 208 -4.52 -26.25 0.15
CA SER A 208 -4.16 -26.12 -1.27
C SER A 208 -2.81 -26.75 -1.62
N GLY A 209 -2.04 -27.23 -0.62
CA GLY A 209 -0.74 -27.87 -0.84
C GLY A 209 0.47 -26.96 -0.65
N ILE A 210 0.30 -25.74 -0.20
CA ILE A 210 1.41 -24.82 0.16
C ILE A 210 1.79 -25.05 1.62
N HIS A 211 2.93 -25.72 1.86
CA HIS A 211 3.42 -26.04 3.20
C HIS A 211 4.75 -25.36 3.54
N ARG A 212 5.24 -24.48 2.66
CA ARG A 212 6.51 -23.76 2.85
C ARG A 212 6.37 -22.70 3.93
N LYS A 213 7.21 -22.77 4.97
CA LYS A 213 7.20 -21.79 6.07
C LYS A 213 7.53 -20.37 5.62
N GLU A 214 8.33 -20.25 4.58
CA GLU A 214 8.70 -18.98 3.95
C GLU A 214 7.47 -18.21 3.44
N ILE A 215 6.36 -18.92 3.17
CA ILE A 215 5.08 -18.37 2.72
C ILE A 215 4.08 -18.32 3.89
N LEU A 216 3.94 -19.40 4.66
CA LEU A 216 2.96 -19.49 5.73
C LEU A 216 3.27 -18.58 6.94
N ASP A 217 4.54 -18.48 7.34
CA ASP A 217 4.95 -17.63 8.48
C ASP A 217 4.59 -16.14 8.24
N PRO A 218 4.87 -15.53 7.06
CA PRO A 218 4.40 -14.18 6.77
C PRO A 218 2.90 -13.99 6.89
N ILE A 219 2.11 -14.93 6.38
CA ILE A 219 0.66 -14.87 6.44
C ILE A 219 0.17 -14.95 7.89
N LEU A 220 0.74 -15.84 8.68
CA LEU A 220 0.34 -16.04 10.07
C LEU A 220 0.73 -14.87 10.99
N TYR A 221 1.89 -14.24 10.74
CA TYR A 221 2.50 -13.30 11.69
C TYR A 221 2.62 -11.86 11.20
N HIS A 222 2.05 -11.45 10.06
CA HIS A 222 2.18 -10.07 9.55
C HIS A 222 1.53 -9.01 10.44
N HIS A 223 0.62 -9.39 11.32
CA HIS A 223 0.01 -8.52 12.32
C HIS A 223 0.67 -8.59 13.70
N GLU A 224 1.74 -9.37 13.86
CA GLU A 224 2.57 -9.26 15.05
C GLU A 224 3.31 -7.93 15.08
N ARG A 225 3.57 -7.41 16.27
CA ARG A 225 4.25 -6.13 16.47
C ARG A 225 5.56 -6.34 17.19
N TRP A 226 6.57 -5.55 16.84
CA TRP A 226 7.89 -5.63 17.45
C TRP A 226 7.86 -5.64 18.97
N ASN A 227 6.96 -4.89 19.59
CA ASN A 227 6.78 -4.80 21.04
C ASN A 227 5.90 -5.91 21.65
N GLY A 228 5.48 -6.93 20.90
CA GLY A 228 4.65 -8.03 21.35
C GLY A 228 3.16 -7.69 21.56
N LYS A 229 2.72 -6.50 21.17
CA LYS A 229 1.30 -6.09 21.27
C LYS A 229 0.52 -6.36 19.98
N GLY A 230 1.04 -7.20 19.10
CA GLY A 230 0.36 -7.70 17.93
C GLY A 230 -0.68 -8.78 18.26
N TYR A 231 -1.15 -9.44 17.24
CA TYR A 231 -2.09 -10.54 17.44
C TYR A 231 -1.71 -11.74 16.57
N ASN A 232 -2.25 -12.78 16.94
CA ASN A 232 -2.33 -14.21 16.90
C ASN A 232 -1.52 -14.87 18.03
N THR A 233 -0.24 -14.59 18.18
CA THR A 233 0.60 -15.32 19.15
C THR A 233 1.30 -14.43 20.17
N GLY A 234 1.35 -13.12 19.94
CA GLY A 234 2.03 -12.16 20.82
C GLY A 234 3.56 -12.25 20.76
N ARG A 235 4.13 -12.73 19.66
CA ARG A 235 5.58 -12.76 19.45
C ARG A 235 6.14 -11.33 19.41
N SER A 236 7.39 -11.20 19.86
CA SER A 236 8.07 -9.91 19.93
C SER A 236 9.47 -9.95 19.31
N GLY A 237 9.92 -8.80 18.84
CA GLY A 237 11.28 -8.63 18.34
C GLY A 237 11.65 -9.65 17.26
N LYS A 238 12.79 -10.32 17.44
CA LYS A 238 13.32 -11.31 16.49
C LYS A 238 12.62 -12.68 16.54
N GLU A 239 11.70 -12.91 17.45
CA GLU A 239 10.83 -14.09 17.44
C GLU A 239 9.83 -14.05 16.27
N ILE A 240 9.50 -12.83 15.78
CA ILE A 240 8.72 -12.66 14.57
C ILE A 240 9.62 -12.96 13.38
N PRO A 241 9.24 -13.90 12.48
CA PRO A 241 10.02 -14.22 11.29
C PRO A 241 10.35 -12.97 10.45
N LEU A 242 11.54 -12.91 9.87
CA LEU A 242 12.00 -11.73 9.14
C LEU A 242 11.03 -11.34 8.00
N VAL A 243 10.53 -12.33 7.26
CA VAL A 243 9.60 -12.08 6.14
C VAL A 243 8.28 -11.52 6.65
N SER A 244 7.77 -12.01 7.78
CA SER A 244 6.56 -11.45 8.42
C SER A 244 6.74 -9.96 8.78
N ARG A 245 7.92 -9.59 9.29
CA ARG A 245 8.26 -8.18 9.58
C ARG A 245 8.34 -7.32 8.32
N ILE A 246 8.80 -7.89 7.20
CA ILE A 246 8.82 -7.21 5.88
C ILE A 246 7.39 -6.99 5.40
N ILE A 247 6.54 -8.03 5.41
CA ILE A 247 5.14 -7.90 4.99
C ILE A 247 4.40 -6.88 5.87
N SER A 248 4.62 -6.89 7.20
CA SER A 248 3.98 -5.94 8.12
C SER A 248 4.26 -4.47 7.78
N ILE A 249 5.50 -4.12 7.44
CA ILE A 249 5.83 -2.74 7.01
C ILE A 249 5.17 -2.43 5.66
N SER A 250 5.19 -3.38 4.73
CA SER A 250 4.66 -3.22 3.38
C SER A 250 3.15 -3.02 3.40
N ASP A 251 2.43 -3.84 4.17
CA ASP A 251 0.99 -3.76 4.39
C ASP A 251 0.58 -2.40 4.96
N VAL A 252 1.19 -2.00 6.07
CA VAL A 252 0.85 -0.72 6.72
C VAL A 252 1.18 0.47 5.81
N TYR A 253 2.30 0.44 5.11
CA TYR A 253 2.66 1.54 4.20
C TYR A 253 1.65 1.67 3.06
N ASP A 254 1.27 0.56 2.40
CA ASP A 254 0.25 0.61 1.36
C ASP A 254 -1.11 1.03 1.94
N ALA A 255 -1.50 0.48 3.09
CA ALA A 255 -2.74 0.85 3.76
C ALA A 255 -2.84 2.34 4.13
N LEU A 256 -1.72 3.02 4.36
CA LEU A 256 -1.68 4.45 4.61
C LEU A 256 -1.69 5.27 3.33
N THR A 257 -1.03 4.80 2.28
CA THR A 257 -0.83 5.54 1.03
C THR A 257 -1.86 5.23 -0.05
N SER A 258 -2.78 4.29 0.18
CA SER A 258 -3.89 3.95 -0.73
C SER A 258 -5.19 4.59 -0.29
N ASP A 259 -5.98 5.07 -1.26
CA ASP A 259 -7.33 5.55 -1.01
C ASP A 259 -8.22 4.38 -0.58
N ARG A 260 -9.04 4.59 0.43
CA ARG A 260 -10.05 3.64 0.89
C ARG A 260 -11.41 4.31 0.86
N PRO A 261 -12.53 3.57 0.69
CA PRO A 261 -13.86 4.17 0.64
C PRO A 261 -14.16 5.17 1.78
N TYR A 262 -13.42 5.05 2.90
CA TYR A 262 -13.64 5.83 4.12
C TYR A 262 -12.44 6.69 4.53
N LYS A 263 -11.33 6.66 3.77
CA LYS A 263 -10.09 7.36 4.17
C LYS A 263 -9.26 7.72 2.94
N CYS A 264 -9.02 9.02 2.75
CA CYS A 264 -8.06 9.48 1.75
C CYS A 264 -6.66 8.98 2.04
N ALA A 265 -5.91 8.68 0.98
CA ALA A 265 -4.50 8.32 1.06
C ALA A 265 -3.69 9.42 1.77
N TRP A 266 -2.78 9.01 2.63
CA TRP A 266 -1.80 9.90 3.19
C TRP A 266 -0.72 10.22 2.14
N PRO A 267 -0.16 11.43 2.16
CA PRO A 267 1.05 11.70 1.41
C PRO A 267 2.15 10.68 1.77
N PRO A 268 2.92 10.18 0.80
CA PRO A 268 3.99 9.21 1.06
C PRO A 268 4.97 9.65 2.16
N SER A 269 5.27 10.95 2.26
CA SER A 269 6.11 11.51 3.33
C SER A 269 5.51 11.36 4.73
N GLU A 270 4.20 11.52 4.88
CA GLU A 270 3.51 11.35 6.16
C GLU A 270 3.43 9.88 6.55
N ALA A 271 3.13 8.99 5.59
CA ALA A 271 3.15 7.55 5.80
C ALA A 271 4.55 7.06 6.24
N THR A 272 5.61 7.58 5.58
CA THR A 272 6.99 7.27 5.96
C THR A 272 7.32 7.77 7.36
N GLN A 273 6.90 9.00 7.73
CA GLN A 273 7.07 9.52 9.09
C GLN A 273 6.33 8.66 10.13
N TYR A 274 5.15 8.14 9.79
CA TYR A 274 4.43 7.19 10.65
C TYR A 274 5.25 5.91 10.88
N ILE A 275 5.78 5.29 9.81
CA ILE A 275 6.65 4.11 9.91
C ILE A 275 7.85 4.38 10.82
N VAL A 276 8.50 5.55 10.70
CA VAL A 276 9.62 5.95 11.56
C VAL A 276 9.19 6.08 13.02
N ARG A 277 8.08 6.74 13.29
CA ARG A 277 7.55 6.95 14.64
C ARG A 277 7.21 5.62 15.33
N GLU A 278 6.70 4.66 14.56
CA GLU A 278 6.35 3.34 15.07
C GLU A 278 7.55 2.35 15.11
N SER A 279 8.76 2.81 14.80
CA SER A 279 10.00 2.05 14.96
C SER A 279 10.16 1.59 16.41
N SER A 280 10.56 0.33 16.61
CA SER A 280 10.66 -0.33 17.92
C SER A 280 9.31 -0.58 18.64
N HIS A 281 8.19 -0.07 18.12
CA HIS A 281 6.86 -0.36 18.62
C HIS A 281 6.14 -1.38 17.73
N MET A 282 5.79 -0.98 16.52
CA MET A 282 5.19 -1.88 15.54
C MET A 282 6.25 -2.58 14.70
N PHE A 283 7.29 -1.87 14.31
CA PHE A 283 8.23 -2.30 13.28
C PHE A 283 9.63 -2.53 13.82
N ASP A 284 10.34 -3.45 13.16
CA ASP A 284 11.76 -3.70 13.35
C ASP A 284 12.58 -2.46 12.99
N PRO A 285 13.38 -1.90 13.90
CA PRO A 285 14.19 -0.70 13.62
C PRO A 285 15.19 -0.88 12.48
N GLU A 286 15.74 -2.09 12.31
CA GLU A 286 16.69 -2.38 11.22
C GLU A 286 15.96 -2.35 9.87
N LEU A 287 14.74 -2.89 9.80
CA LEU A 287 13.90 -2.84 8.61
C LEU A 287 13.39 -1.43 8.33
N VAL A 288 13.02 -0.65 9.34
CA VAL A 288 12.64 0.76 9.16
C VAL A 288 13.78 1.55 8.52
N ASN A 289 15.01 1.38 9.00
CA ASN A 289 16.19 2.02 8.39
C ASN A 289 16.41 1.59 6.93
N LEU A 290 16.20 0.30 6.62
CA LEU A 290 16.29 -0.20 5.26
C LEU A 290 15.18 0.36 4.38
N PHE A 291 13.94 0.37 4.88
CA PHE A 291 12.78 0.96 4.21
C PHE A 291 13.04 2.41 3.83
N LEU A 292 13.58 3.22 4.76
CA LEU A 292 13.93 4.62 4.49
C LEU A 292 14.98 4.80 3.39
N ARG A 293 15.91 3.87 3.26
CA ARG A 293 16.92 3.91 2.18
C ARG A 293 16.33 3.61 0.81
N ILE A 294 15.24 2.87 0.76
CA ILE A 294 14.57 2.49 -0.49
C ILE A 294 13.51 3.53 -0.86
N PHE A 295 12.66 3.90 0.11
CA PHE A 295 11.48 4.73 -0.12
C PHE A 295 11.68 6.21 0.21
N GLY A 296 12.71 6.53 1.01
CA GLY A 296 13.04 7.89 1.39
C GLY A 296 12.01 8.55 2.31
N LEU A 297 12.38 9.70 2.91
CA LEU A 297 11.45 10.55 3.67
C LEU A 297 10.65 11.49 2.76
N HIS A 298 11.21 11.76 1.57
CA HIS A 298 10.63 12.69 0.61
C HIS A 298 10.69 12.06 -0.78
N SER A 299 9.58 12.11 -1.49
CA SER A 299 9.56 11.70 -2.89
C SER A 299 10.56 12.52 -3.71
N PRO A 300 11.26 11.93 -4.69
CA PRO A 300 12.10 12.68 -5.60
C PRO A 300 11.33 13.83 -6.23
N GLY A 301 11.94 15.02 -6.24
CA GLY A 301 11.30 16.25 -6.70
C GLY A 301 10.54 17.02 -5.62
N SER A 302 10.40 16.48 -4.40
CA SER A 302 9.86 17.23 -3.26
C SER A 302 10.80 18.38 -2.91
N LYS A 303 10.24 19.59 -2.73
CA LYS A 303 10.98 20.73 -2.20
C LYS A 303 11.01 20.62 -0.68
N VAL A 304 12.19 20.50 -0.10
CA VAL A 304 12.41 20.52 1.35
C VAL A 304 13.06 21.84 1.75
N LEU A 305 12.53 22.47 2.81
CA LEU A 305 13.19 23.58 3.48
C LEU A 305 14.18 22.99 4.49
N LEU A 306 15.45 23.26 4.28
CA LEU A 306 16.47 22.93 5.27
C LEU A 306 16.43 24.04 6.33
N SER A 307 16.15 23.68 7.59
CA SER A 307 16.39 24.58 8.71
C SER A 307 17.90 24.75 8.88
N SER A 308 18.36 25.98 8.81
CA SER A 308 19.74 26.38 9.15
C SER A 308 20.03 26.18 10.63
#